data_f447b815cdef2b423488bb6c9cb2b5fa
#
_entry.id   f447b815cdef2b423488bb6c9cb2b5fa
#
_cell.length_a   1.000
_cell.length_b   1.000
_cell.length_c   1.000
_cell.angle_alpha   90.00
_cell.angle_beta   90.00
_cell.angle_gamma   90.00
#
_symmetry.space_group_name_H-M   'P 1'
#
loop_
_entity.id
_entity.type
_entity.pdbx_description
1 polymer ?
#
loop_
_entity_poly.entity_id
_entity_poly.type
_entity_poly.pdbx_seq_one_letter_code
_entity_poly.pdbx_strand_id
1 'polypeptide(L)'
;MWSFDIHHESGTYAWRLWASDGHIAAAPPEPFQSRYVAHRAAERLAEAGVDLHVSTFVDPESGHHRWRLDHPETREPLAVGYERYKTADEAQSAGESARHQTSMAGVM
;
A
#
# COMPACT_ATOMS: atom_id res chain seq x y z
N MET A 1 13.04 -9.52 1.45
CA MET A 1 11.68 -9.61 2.02
C MET A 1 11.10 -8.21 2.16
N TRP A 2 9.85 -8.06 1.83
CA TRP A 2 9.16 -6.80 2.04
C TRP A 2 8.81 -6.64 3.52
N SER A 3 8.78 -5.39 4.00
CA SER A 3 8.52 -5.12 5.41
C SER A 3 7.79 -3.79 5.60
N PHE A 4 7.08 -3.66 6.72
CA PHE A 4 6.43 -2.42 7.12
C PHE A 4 7.25 -1.71 8.20
N ASP A 5 7.25 -0.38 8.16
CA ASP A 5 7.68 0.45 9.29
C ASP A 5 6.65 1.57 9.50
N ILE A 6 6.79 2.29 10.60
CA ILE A 6 5.92 3.42 10.91
C ILE A 6 6.75 4.71 10.83
N HIS A 7 6.26 5.64 10.03
CA HIS A 7 6.87 6.95 9.83
C HIS A 7 6.07 8.03 10.56
N HIS A 8 6.76 8.89 11.32
CA HIS A 8 6.15 10.02 12.03
C HIS A 8 6.55 11.31 11.34
N GLU A 9 5.56 12.13 11.01
CA GLU A 9 5.80 13.43 10.36
C GLU A 9 4.69 14.41 10.72
N SER A 10 5.07 15.59 11.22
CA SER A 10 4.15 16.70 11.49
C SER A 10 2.94 16.31 12.35
N GLY A 11 3.16 15.50 13.37
CA GLY A 11 2.10 15.10 14.30
C GLY A 11 1.22 13.97 13.83
N THR A 12 1.50 13.40 12.66
CA THR A 12 0.76 12.24 12.14
C THR A 12 1.69 11.05 11.95
N TYR A 13 1.09 9.89 11.74
CA TYR A 13 1.82 8.63 11.57
C TYR A 13 1.31 7.91 10.34
N ALA A 14 2.23 7.27 9.61
CA ALA A 14 1.86 6.46 8.46
C ALA A 14 2.75 5.22 8.42
N TRP A 15 2.17 4.07 8.08
CA TRP A 15 3.00 2.92 7.76
C TRP A 15 3.58 3.11 6.35
N ARG A 16 4.73 2.49 6.13
CA ARG A 16 5.34 2.43 4.80
C ARG A 16 5.66 0.97 4.51
N LEU A 17 5.37 0.53 3.31
CA LEU A 17 5.72 -0.81 2.86
C LEU A 17 6.97 -0.71 2.00
N TRP A 18 8.05 -1.33 2.47
CA TRP A 18 9.34 -1.33 1.79
C TRP A 18 9.53 -2.59 0.99
N ALA A 19 9.88 -2.44 -0.29
CA ALA A 19 10.26 -3.57 -1.14
C ALA A 19 11.68 -4.02 -0.81
N SER A 20 12.03 -5.22 -1.26
CA SER A 20 13.34 -5.84 -1.00
C SER A 20 14.52 -5.00 -1.51
N ASP A 21 14.31 -4.21 -2.54
CA ASP A 21 15.34 -3.37 -3.16
C ASP A 21 15.53 -2.01 -2.48
N GLY A 22 14.80 -1.75 -1.40
CA GLY A 22 14.91 -0.50 -0.64
C GLY A 22 14.01 0.63 -1.10
N HIS A 23 13.10 0.38 -2.04
CA HIS A 23 12.09 1.36 -2.45
C HIS A 23 10.87 1.30 -1.56
N ILE A 24 10.21 2.44 -1.35
CA ILE A 24 8.88 2.46 -0.74
C ILE A 24 7.89 2.00 -1.81
N ALA A 25 7.25 0.85 -1.58
CA ALA A 25 6.29 0.29 -2.52
C ALA A 25 4.90 0.90 -2.36
N ALA A 26 4.50 1.20 -1.13
CA ALA A 26 3.16 1.68 -0.84
C ALA A 26 3.07 2.42 0.49
N ALA A 27 2.01 3.19 0.63
CA ALA A 27 1.66 3.91 1.86
C ALA A 27 0.14 3.94 1.99
N PRO A 28 -0.41 4.29 3.17
CA PRO A 28 -1.85 4.45 3.30
C PRO A 28 -2.34 5.67 2.52
N PRO A 29 -3.63 5.70 2.12
CA PRO A 29 -4.20 6.86 1.44
C PRO A 29 -4.15 8.14 2.26
N GLU A 30 -4.29 8.00 3.59
CA GLU A 30 -4.26 9.13 4.53
C GLU A 30 -3.46 8.73 5.77
N PRO A 31 -2.81 9.71 6.43
CA PRO A 31 -2.07 9.42 7.66
C PRO A 31 -3.01 9.16 8.83
N PHE A 32 -2.45 8.63 9.90
CA PHE A 32 -3.17 8.27 11.12
C PHE A 32 -2.78 9.21 12.28
N GLN A 33 -3.65 9.26 13.29
CA GLN A 33 -3.45 10.14 14.44
C GLN A 33 -2.45 9.59 15.47
N SER A 34 -2.20 8.29 15.47
CA SER A 34 -1.28 7.68 16.43
C SER A 34 -0.47 6.55 15.80
N ARG A 35 0.68 6.29 16.42
CA ARG A 35 1.54 5.18 16.00
C ARG A 35 0.81 3.83 16.13
N TYR A 36 0.06 3.66 17.21
CA TYR A 36 -0.69 2.43 17.43
C TYR A 36 -1.69 2.16 16.30
N VAL A 37 -2.45 3.19 15.92
CA VAL A 37 -3.45 3.04 14.85
C VAL A 37 -2.77 2.74 13.51
N ALA A 38 -1.66 3.41 13.21
CA ALA A 38 -0.89 3.14 11.99
C ALA A 38 -0.37 1.71 11.96
N HIS A 39 0.16 1.24 13.08
CA HIS A 39 0.67 -0.13 13.22
C HIS A 39 -0.43 -1.16 13.02
N ARG A 40 -1.59 -0.95 13.67
CA ARG A 40 -2.74 -1.85 13.51
C ARG A 40 -3.25 -1.87 12.07
N ALA A 41 -3.24 -0.73 11.38
CA ALA A 41 -3.64 -0.67 9.98
C ALA A 41 -2.70 -1.51 9.11
N ALA A 42 -1.39 -1.46 9.36
CA ALA A 42 -0.41 -2.27 8.64
C ALA A 42 -0.63 -3.77 8.91
N GLU A 43 -0.88 -4.13 10.18
CA GLU A 43 -1.18 -5.52 10.54
C GLU A 43 -2.42 -6.05 9.83
N ARG A 44 -3.48 -5.26 9.80
CA ARG A 44 -4.73 -5.64 9.12
C ARG A 44 -4.53 -5.79 7.62
N LEU A 45 -3.73 -4.93 7.03
CA LEU A 45 -3.40 -5.04 5.62
C LEU A 45 -2.66 -6.34 5.33
N ALA A 46 -1.66 -6.68 6.14
CA ALA A 46 -0.91 -7.92 5.99
C ALA A 46 -1.80 -9.16 6.21
N GLU A 47 -2.69 -9.11 7.18
CA GLU A 47 -3.63 -10.20 7.47
C GLU A 47 -4.62 -10.44 6.31
N ALA A 48 -5.13 -9.36 5.70
CA ALA A 48 -6.01 -9.48 4.56
C ALA A 48 -5.30 -10.04 3.34
N GLY A 49 -4.04 -9.63 3.13
CA GLY A 49 -3.12 -10.23 2.17
C GLY A 49 -3.76 -10.51 0.81
N VAL A 50 -3.84 -11.81 0.47
CA VAL A 50 -4.32 -12.25 -0.84
C VAL A 50 -5.80 -11.96 -1.10
N ASP A 51 -6.57 -11.66 -0.06
CA ASP A 51 -7.99 -11.33 -0.20
C ASP A 51 -8.21 -9.86 -0.61
N LEU A 52 -7.18 -9.03 -0.53
CA LEU A 52 -7.27 -7.64 -0.95
C LEU A 52 -7.65 -7.53 -2.43
N HIS A 53 -8.47 -6.54 -2.74
CA HIS A 53 -8.83 -6.25 -4.13
C HIS A 53 -7.80 -5.30 -4.73
N VAL A 54 -7.31 -5.61 -5.92
CA VAL A 54 -6.38 -4.75 -6.66
C VAL A 54 -7.16 -3.91 -7.64
N SER A 55 -7.02 -2.60 -7.56
CA SER A 55 -7.59 -1.68 -8.54
C SER A 55 -6.52 -0.73 -9.06
N THR A 56 -6.80 -0.07 -10.17
CA THR A 56 -5.91 0.93 -10.76
C THR A 56 -6.63 2.26 -10.90
N PHE A 57 -5.86 3.33 -10.94
CA PHE A 57 -6.40 4.68 -11.15
C PHE A 57 -5.36 5.52 -11.88
N VAL A 58 -5.82 6.62 -12.48
CA VAL A 58 -4.93 7.57 -13.14
C VAL A 58 -4.56 8.65 -12.14
N ASP A 59 -3.25 8.84 -11.95
CA ASP A 59 -2.73 9.92 -11.11
C ASP A 59 -3.02 11.26 -11.82
N PRO A 60 -3.83 12.14 -11.22
CA PRO A 60 -4.22 13.38 -11.90
C PRO A 60 -3.05 14.34 -12.16
N GLU A 61 -1.97 14.25 -11.41
CA GLU A 61 -0.81 15.12 -11.59
C GLU A 61 0.05 14.72 -12.78
N SER A 62 0.24 13.42 -12.99
CA SER A 62 1.15 12.92 -14.02
C SER A 62 0.47 12.30 -15.22
N GLY A 63 -0.81 11.92 -15.10
CA GLY A 63 -1.52 11.17 -16.12
C GLY A 63 -1.09 9.71 -16.21
N HIS A 64 -0.22 9.25 -15.34
CA HIS A 64 0.22 7.87 -15.28
C HIS A 64 -0.71 7.03 -14.43
N HIS A 65 -0.60 5.70 -14.58
CA HIS A 65 -1.42 4.75 -13.83
C HIS A 65 -0.72 4.32 -12.56
N ARG A 66 -1.50 4.14 -11.49
CA ARG A 66 -1.02 3.63 -10.21
C ARG A 66 -1.98 2.53 -9.73
N TRP A 67 -1.51 1.67 -8.82
CA TRP A 67 -2.35 0.62 -8.25
C TRP A 67 -2.76 0.99 -6.83
N ARG A 68 -3.80 0.30 -6.38
CA ARG A 68 -4.37 0.49 -5.06
C ARG A 68 -4.81 -0.88 -4.55
N LEU A 69 -4.63 -1.11 -3.26
CA LEU A 69 -5.16 -2.31 -2.59
C LEU A 69 -6.36 -1.88 -1.76
N ASP A 70 -7.49 -2.52 -2.00
CA ASP A 70 -8.76 -2.17 -1.40
C ASP A 70 -9.26 -3.28 -0.49
N HIS A 71 -10.08 -2.90 0.50
CA HIS A 71 -10.76 -3.87 1.36
C HIS A 71 -11.56 -4.86 0.50
N PRO A 72 -11.49 -6.16 0.79
CA PRO A 72 -12.12 -7.17 -0.08
C PRO A 72 -13.63 -7.05 -0.20
N GLU A 73 -14.31 -6.54 0.83
CA GLU A 73 -15.78 -6.43 0.85
C GLU A 73 -16.26 -5.01 0.55
N THR A 74 -15.74 -4.02 1.28
CA THR A 74 -16.21 -2.63 1.17
C THR A 74 -15.58 -1.87 0.02
N ARG A 75 -14.45 -2.34 -0.51
CA ARG A 75 -13.64 -1.67 -1.53
C ARG A 75 -13.03 -0.36 -1.04
N GLU A 76 -13.00 -0.14 0.27
CA GLU A 76 -12.32 1.02 0.84
C GLU A 76 -10.82 0.95 0.51
N PRO A 77 -10.21 2.04 0.01
CA PRO A 77 -8.78 2.05 -0.26
C PRO A 77 -7.97 1.89 1.03
N LEU A 78 -7.06 0.92 1.05
CA LEU A 78 -6.22 0.64 2.21
C LEU A 78 -4.75 0.94 1.96
N ALA A 79 -4.30 0.82 0.70
CA ALA A 79 -2.91 1.09 0.33
C ALA A 79 -2.85 1.66 -1.07
N VAL A 80 -1.89 2.55 -1.31
CA VAL A 80 -1.65 3.16 -2.61
C VAL A 80 -0.20 2.93 -2.99
N GLY A 81 0.03 2.43 -4.21
CA GLY A 81 1.38 2.21 -4.73
C GLY A 81 2.07 3.52 -5.07
N TYR A 82 3.37 3.59 -4.81
CA TYR A 82 4.16 4.80 -5.06
C TYR A 82 4.58 4.95 -6.52
N GLU A 83 4.87 3.85 -7.19
CA GLU A 83 5.32 3.90 -8.58
C GLU A 83 4.21 4.26 -9.55
N ARG A 84 4.61 4.90 -10.64
CA ARG A 84 3.71 5.28 -11.73
C ARG A 84 4.02 4.43 -12.96
N TYR A 85 2.98 4.01 -13.67
CA TYR A 85 3.09 3.12 -14.83
C TYR A 85 2.43 3.78 -16.04
N LYS A 86 2.91 3.44 -17.23
CA LYS A 86 2.39 4.01 -18.47
C LYS A 86 1.01 3.46 -18.83
N THR A 87 0.72 2.21 -18.42
CA THR A 87 -0.53 1.54 -18.75
C THR A 87 -1.22 1.02 -17.51
N ALA A 88 -2.54 0.85 -17.59
CA ALA A 88 -3.33 0.24 -16.53
C ALA A 88 -2.90 -1.22 -16.30
N ASP A 89 -2.58 -1.95 -17.37
CA ASP A 89 -2.15 -3.36 -17.25
C ASP A 89 -0.86 -3.51 -16.46
N GLU A 90 0.11 -2.62 -16.68
CA GLU A 90 1.35 -2.61 -15.91
C GLU A 90 1.09 -2.33 -14.43
N ALA A 91 0.24 -1.33 -14.15
CA ALA A 91 -0.14 -0.99 -12.78
C ALA A 91 -0.88 -2.16 -12.11
N GLN A 92 -1.78 -2.81 -12.82
CA GLN A 92 -2.54 -3.96 -12.31
C GLN A 92 -1.59 -5.10 -11.94
N SER A 93 -0.66 -5.45 -12.82
CA SER A 93 0.32 -6.51 -12.56
C SER A 93 1.20 -6.19 -11.34
N ALA A 94 1.64 -4.94 -11.22
CA ALA A 94 2.43 -4.50 -10.08
C ALA A 94 1.63 -4.57 -8.78
N GLY A 95 0.35 -4.19 -8.82
CA GLY A 95 -0.54 -4.29 -7.67
C GLY A 95 -0.78 -5.72 -7.23
N GLU A 96 -0.94 -6.65 -8.18
CA GLU A 96 -1.11 -8.07 -7.87
C GLU A 96 0.13 -8.66 -7.22
N SER A 97 1.31 -8.29 -7.73
CA SER A 97 2.58 -8.69 -7.12
C SER A 97 2.72 -8.12 -5.72
N ALA A 98 2.39 -6.84 -5.53
CA ALA A 98 2.43 -6.18 -4.23
C ALA A 98 1.46 -6.83 -3.23
N ARG A 99 0.27 -7.21 -3.68
CA ARG A 99 -0.70 -7.93 -2.85
C ARG A 99 -0.11 -9.22 -2.30
N HIS A 100 0.55 -9.98 -3.15
CA HIS A 100 1.21 -11.23 -2.74
C HIS A 100 2.31 -10.95 -1.71
N GLN A 101 3.17 -9.97 -1.96
CA GLN A 101 4.24 -9.61 -1.05
C GLN A 101 3.71 -9.07 0.29
N THR A 102 2.62 -8.31 0.27
CA THR A 102 2.00 -7.78 1.47
C THR A 102 1.60 -8.89 2.44
N SER A 103 1.09 -10.01 1.92
CA SER A 103 0.66 -11.14 2.75
C SER A 103 1.84 -11.78 3.51
N MET A 104 3.06 -11.57 3.04
CA MET A 104 4.28 -12.14 3.62
C MET A 104 5.13 -11.09 4.36
N ALA A 105 4.76 -9.83 4.30
CA ALA A 105 5.56 -8.75 4.88
C ALA A 105 5.52 -8.76 6.41
N GLY A 106 6.67 -8.54 7.03
CA GLY A 106 6.74 -8.39 8.48
C GLY A 106 6.29 -6.99 8.90
N VAL A 107 5.58 -6.92 10.04
CA VAL A 107 5.17 -5.66 10.65
C VAL A 107 5.98 -5.47 11.93
N MET A 108 6.75 -4.40 11.99
CA MET A 108 7.62 -4.12 13.13
C MET A 108 6.98 -3.19 14.16
#